data_444f9d6f9c6da836ed928cd6fddc2a20
#
_entry.id   444f9d6f9c6da836ed928cd6fddc2a20
#
_cell.length_a   1.000
_cell.length_b   1.000
_cell.length_c   1.000
_cell.angle_alpha   90.00
_cell.angle_beta   90.00
_cell.angle_gamma   90.00
#
_symmetry.space_group_name_H-M   'P 1'
#
loop_
_entity.id
_entity.type
_entity.pdbx_description
1 polymer ?
#
loop_
_entity_poly.entity_id
_entity_poly.type
_entity_poly.pdbx_seq_one_letter_code
_entity_poly.pdbx_strand_id
1 'polypeptide(L)'
;MIRKCAFILCVLLIAGTLYAANKEQKRLENSGVVMQEIINTPENIPREILGKADCVIVFPSVLKAAFVVGGSYGRGAMVCRSGEAFKGPWGAPAMYALEGGSIGLQIGGQATDLILLIMNERGASSILNSKVKLGADASVAAGPLGRDASADTDAYLRSEVLSYSRSRGLFAGVSLEGSTLRPDDDATADVYGRKLTAREIVLGGKVRTPASGRHLVAVLQKNAPRNESKESARK
;
A
#
# COMPACT_ATOMS: atom_id res chain seq x y z
N MET A 1 32.57 6.72 36.28
CA MET A 1 31.15 6.43 36.13
C MET A 1 30.58 6.98 34.81
N ILE A 2 30.81 8.22 34.43
CA ILE A 2 30.27 8.88 33.23
C ILE A 2 30.59 8.12 31.91
N ARG A 3 31.80 7.59 31.74
CA ARG A 3 32.19 6.85 30.52
C ARG A 3 31.43 5.50 30.36
N LYS A 4 31.08 4.83 31.46
CA LYS A 4 30.28 3.59 31.42
C LYS A 4 28.82 3.87 31.09
N CYS A 5 28.25 4.96 31.63
CA CYS A 5 26.87 5.37 31.31
C CYS A 5 26.73 5.79 29.84
N ALA A 6 27.73 6.54 29.28
CA ALA A 6 27.69 6.92 27.88
C ALA A 6 27.75 5.71 26.93
N PHE A 7 28.55 4.69 27.29
CA PHE A 7 28.65 3.45 26.49
C PHE A 7 27.34 2.66 26.50
N ILE A 8 26.70 2.53 27.66
CA ILE A 8 25.40 1.85 27.80
C ILE A 8 24.31 2.59 27.02
N LEU A 9 24.29 3.92 27.09
CA LEU A 9 23.33 4.74 26.35
C LEU A 9 23.50 4.58 24.82
N CYS A 10 24.73 4.56 24.31
CA CYS A 10 25.03 4.30 22.90
C CYS A 10 24.57 2.93 22.46
N VAL A 11 24.79 1.87 23.26
CA VAL A 11 24.37 0.51 22.93
C VAL A 11 22.85 0.39 22.88
N LEU A 12 22.12 1.04 23.79
CA LEU A 12 20.66 1.07 23.78
C LEU A 12 20.08 1.80 22.56
N LEU A 13 20.72 2.90 22.13
CA LEU A 13 20.30 3.62 20.93
C LEU A 13 20.52 2.79 19.65
N ILE A 14 21.64 2.09 19.54
CA ILE A 14 21.93 1.22 18.38
C ILE A 14 20.96 0.03 18.33
N ALA A 15 20.66 -0.58 19.47
CA ALA A 15 19.69 -1.68 19.55
C ALA A 15 18.29 -1.25 19.14
N GLY A 16 17.88 -0.05 19.52
CA GLY A 16 16.58 0.52 19.13
C GLY A 16 16.42 0.72 17.63
N THR A 17 17.43 1.23 16.96
CA THR A 17 17.39 1.45 15.49
C THR A 17 17.39 0.12 14.71
N LEU A 18 18.15 -0.87 15.13
CA LEU A 18 18.15 -2.21 14.52
C LEU A 18 16.79 -2.91 14.66
N TYR A 19 16.13 -2.74 15.79
CA TYR A 19 14.80 -3.32 16.02
C TYR A 19 13.74 -2.66 15.13
N ALA A 20 13.75 -1.34 14.99
CA ALA A 20 12.84 -0.60 14.12
C ALA A 20 13.00 -0.99 12.66
N ALA A 21 14.22 -1.02 12.14
CA ALA A 21 14.52 -1.43 10.78
C ALA A 21 14.04 -2.86 10.49
N ASN A 22 14.26 -3.81 11.40
CA ASN A 22 13.76 -5.18 11.27
C ASN A 22 12.23 -5.25 11.19
N LYS A 23 11.52 -4.43 11.97
CA LYS A 23 10.06 -4.39 11.99
C LYS A 23 9.49 -3.90 10.65
N GLU A 24 10.06 -2.86 10.06
CA GLU A 24 9.59 -2.31 8.80
C GLU A 24 9.96 -3.23 7.61
N GLN A 25 11.12 -3.86 7.63
CA GLN A 25 11.47 -4.89 6.64
C GLN A 25 10.50 -6.07 6.67
N LYS A 26 10.17 -6.57 7.88
CA LYS A 26 9.20 -7.66 8.03
C LYS A 26 7.80 -7.26 7.55
N ARG A 27 7.37 -6.01 7.78
CA ARG A 27 6.11 -5.49 7.26
C ARG A 27 6.09 -5.48 5.74
N LEU A 28 7.19 -5.06 5.12
CA LEU A 28 7.33 -5.08 3.67
C LEU A 28 7.30 -6.52 3.11
N GLU A 29 7.95 -7.47 3.77
CA GLU A 29 7.85 -8.90 3.42
C GLU A 29 6.41 -9.40 3.53
N ASN A 30 5.72 -9.09 4.61
CA ASN A 30 4.32 -9.46 4.83
C ASN A 30 3.40 -8.85 3.75
N SER A 31 3.70 -7.65 3.24
CA SER A 31 2.96 -7.07 2.12
C SER A 31 3.03 -7.95 0.86
N GLY A 32 4.18 -8.55 0.60
CA GLY A 32 4.34 -9.53 -0.48
C GLY A 32 3.55 -10.81 -0.26
N VAL A 33 3.55 -11.33 0.98
CA VAL A 33 2.77 -12.52 1.36
C VAL A 33 1.27 -12.27 1.19
N VAL A 34 0.76 -11.17 1.74
CA VAL A 34 -0.65 -10.78 1.61
C VAL A 34 -1.07 -10.65 0.15
N MET A 35 -0.26 -9.97 -0.67
CA MET A 35 -0.56 -9.83 -2.10
C MET A 35 -0.60 -11.17 -2.83
N GLN A 36 0.36 -12.06 -2.55
CA GLN A 36 0.41 -13.41 -3.13
C GLN A 36 -0.82 -14.25 -2.72
N GLU A 37 -1.19 -14.20 -1.46
CA GLU A 37 -2.35 -14.93 -0.94
C GLU A 37 -3.65 -14.46 -1.60
N ILE A 38 -3.84 -13.14 -1.74
CA ILE A 38 -5.05 -12.59 -2.37
C ILE A 38 -5.13 -12.95 -3.85
N ILE A 39 -4.03 -12.90 -4.59
CA ILE A 39 -4.01 -13.32 -6.01
C ILE A 39 -4.36 -14.80 -6.17
N ASN A 40 -4.03 -15.63 -5.19
CA ASN A 40 -4.30 -17.06 -5.23
C ASN A 40 -5.72 -17.44 -4.79
N THR A 41 -6.52 -16.50 -4.26
CA THR A 41 -7.92 -16.79 -3.90
C THR A 41 -8.81 -16.88 -5.15
N PRO A 42 -9.89 -17.68 -5.14
CA PRO A 42 -10.85 -17.74 -6.26
C PRO A 42 -11.50 -16.38 -6.55
N GLU A 43 -11.78 -15.61 -5.50
CA GLU A 43 -12.42 -14.29 -5.54
C GLU A 43 -11.35 -13.19 -5.49
N ASN A 44 -10.33 -13.31 -6.34
CA ASN A 44 -9.20 -12.39 -6.35
C ASN A 44 -9.53 -11.05 -7.03
N ILE A 45 -8.53 -10.14 -6.99
CA ILE A 45 -8.53 -8.93 -7.81
C ILE A 45 -8.47 -9.34 -9.28
N PRO A 46 -9.42 -8.91 -10.14
CA PRO A 46 -9.37 -9.22 -11.56
C PRO A 46 -8.05 -8.78 -12.20
N ARG A 47 -7.44 -9.65 -12.99
CA ARG A 47 -6.15 -9.36 -13.62
C ARG A 47 -6.18 -8.11 -14.49
N GLU A 48 -7.29 -7.89 -15.18
CA GLU A 48 -7.54 -6.71 -16.02
C GLU A 48 -7.53 -5.41 -15.20
N ILE A 49 -8.08 -5.44 -13.99
CA ILE A 49 -8.07 -4.30 -13.07
C ILE A 49 -6.65 -4.08 -12.53
N LEU A 50 -5.99 -5.15 -12.08
CA LEU A 50 -4.62 -5.07 -11.60
C LEU A 50 -3.65 -4.62 -12.73
N GLY A 51 -3.88 -5.06 -13.96
CA GLY A 51 -3.13 -4.65 -15.14
C GLY A 51 -3.21 -3.15 -15.43
N LYS A 52 -4.34 -2.53 -15.13
CA LYS A 52 -4.58 -1.09 -15.33
C LYS A 52 -4.07 -0.21 -14.17
N ALA A 53 -3.68 -0.78 -13.05
CA ALA A 53 -3.19 0.00 -11.91
C ALA A 53 -1.80 0.59 -12.18
N ASP A 54 -1.66 1.89 -11.88
CA ASP A 54 -0.38 2.61 -11.89
C ASP A 54 0.44 2.31 -10.62
N CYS A 55 -0.24 2.21 -9.46
CA CYS A 55 0.37 1.83 -8.19
C CYS A 55 -0.52 0.83 -7.43
N VAL A 56 0.11 0.05 -6.56
CA VAL A 56 -0.55 -0.85 -5.62
C VAL A 56 -0.02 -0.55 -4.22
N ILE A 57 -0.92 -0.41 -3.24
CA ILE A 57 -0.55 -0.28 -1.83
C ILE A 57 -1.11 -1.48 -1.08
N VAL A 58 -0.28 -2.14 -0.28
CA VAL A 58 -0.66 -3.28 0.54
C VAL A 58 -0.41 -2.96 2.00
N PHE A 59 -1.46 -3.02 2.81
CA PHE A 59 -1.43 -2.84 4.25
C PHE A 59 -1.71 -4.17 4.94
N PRO A 60 -0.70 -4.91 5.40
CA PRO A 60 -0.92 -6.10 6.21
C PRO A 60 -1.37 -5.69 7.62
N SER A 61 -2.46 -6.27 8.10
CA SER A 61 -2.97 -6.11 9.46
C SER A 61 -3.31 -4.66 9.85
N VAL A 62 -4.19 -3.99 9.10
CA VAL A 62 -4.81 -2.73 9.55
C VAL A 62 -5.65 -3.02 10.78
N LEU A 63 -5.31 -2.39 11.87
CA LEU A 63 -6.02 -2.50 13.13
C LEU A 63 -7.22 -1.56 13.15
N LYS A 64 -8.38 -2.09 13.47
CA LYS A 64 -9.60 -1.32 13.73
C LYS A 64 -9.97 -1.53 15.18
N ALA A 65 -10.13 -0.45 15.94
CA ALA A 65 -10.62 -0.50 17.30
C ALA A 65 -11.74 0.53 17.45
N ALA A 66 -12.86 0.13 18.06
CA ALA A 66 -13.99 1.00 18.27
C ALA A 66 -14.67 0.71 19.61
N PHE A 67 -15.05 1.82 20.31
CA PHE A 67 -15.87 1.80 21.53
C PHE A 67 -16.80 3.01 21.53
N VAL A 68 -17.70 3.28 20.74
CA VAL A 68 -18.50 4.52 20.50
C VAL A 68 -17.82 5.39 19.43
N VAL A 69 -16.56 5.73 19.58
CA VAL A 69 -15.70 6.34 18.56
C VAL A 69 -14.61 5.33 18.23
N GLY A 70 -14.42 5.06 16.96
CA GLY A 70 -13.45 4.09 16.48
C GLY A 70 -12.36 4.74 15.67
N GLY A 71 -11.21 4.07 15.60
CA GLY A 71 -10.09 4.41 14.74
C GLY A 71 -9.58 3.20 13.98
N SER A 72 -9.03 3.43 12.81
CA SER A 72 -8.26 2.45 12.08
C SER A 72 -6.86 2.99 11.80
N TYR A 73 -5.86 2.12 11.95
CA TYR A 73 -4.48 2.45 11.68
C TYR A 73 -3.79 1.27 11.02
N GLY A 74 -3.09 1.53 9.94
CA GLY A 74 -2.29 0.55 9.24
C GLY A 74 -1.04 1.15 8.64
N ARG A 75 0.01 0.34 8.54
CA ARG A 75 1.24 0.67 7.82
C ARG A 75 1.51 -0.40 6.79
N GLY A 76 1.98 -0.03 5.61
CA GLY A 76 2.18 -0.94 4.50
C GLY A 76 3.14 -0.39 3.46
N ALA A 77 3.14 -0.99 2.29
CA ALA A 77 4.04 -0.65 1.22
C ALA A 77 3.29 -0.30 -0.06
N MET A 78 3.71 0.77 -0.72
CA MET A 78 3.29 1.17 -2.06
C MET A 78 4.36 0.78 -3.07
N VAL A 79 3.95 0.17 -4.16
CA VAL A 79 4.77 -0.10 -5.34
C VAL A 79 4.08 0.53 -6.54
N CYS A 80 4.80 1.35 -7.29
CA CYS A 80 4.28 1.91 -8.54
C CYS A 80 5.07 1.38 -9.73
N ARG A 81 4.46 1.46 -10.89
CA ARG A 81 5.17 1.25 -12.15
C ARG A 81 6.14 2.39 -12.37
N SER A 82 7.28 2.09 -12.93
CA SER A 82 8.34 3.06 -13.24
C SER A 82 8.12 3.75 -14.58
N GLY A 83 8.97 4.76 -14.85
CA GLY A 83 8.99 5.46 -16.12
C GLY A 83 7.88 6.51 -16.26
N GLU A 84 7.92 7.20 -17.40
CA GLU A 84 6.96 8.24 -17.72
C GLU A 84 5.56 7.64 -17.82
N ALA A 85 4.59 8.32 -17.20
CA ALA A 85 3.19 7.91 -17.19
C ALA A 85 2.97 6.47 -16.69
N PHE A 86 3.82 5.98 -15.78
CA PHE A 86 3.73 4.63 -15.17
C PHE A 86 3.71 3.47 -16.20
N LYS A 87 4.41 3.62 -17.34
CA LYS A 87 4.42 2.60 -18.42
C LYS A 87 5.46 1.50 -18.22
N GLY A 88 6.40 1.68 -17.31
CA GLY A 88 7.49 0.73 -17.07
C GLY A 88 7.11 -0.43 -16.15
N PRO A 89 8.10 -1.27 -15.81
CA PRO A 89 7.92 -2.35 -14.84
C PRO A 89 7.66 -1.82 -13.43
N TRP A 90 7.20 -2.69 -12.53
CA TRP A 90 7.03 -2.37 -11.13
C TRP A 90 8.36 -1.98 -10.48
N GLY A 91 8.37 -0.84 -9.79
CA GLY A 91 9.54 -0.23 -9.18
C GLY A 91 9.81 -0.66 -7.75
N ALA A 92 10.68 0.09 -7.08
CA ALA A 92 10.99 -0.12 -5.68
C ALA A 92 9.84 0.35 -4.76
N PRO A 93 9.60 -0.33 -3.61
CA PRO A 93 8.53 0.02 -2.68
C PRO A 93 8.86 1.25 -1.83
N ALA A 94 7.83 2.06 -1.52
CA ALA A 94 7.87 3.11 -0.49
C ALA A 94 6.88 2.77 0.63
N MET A 95 7.19 3.15 1.89
CA MET A 95 6.31 2.85 3.01
C MET A 95 5.22 3.91 3.14
N TYR A 96 4.02 3.45 3.53
CA TYR A 96 2.83 4.28 3.68
C TYR A 96 2.09 3.96 4.97
N ALA A 97 1.36 4.94 5.48
CA ALA A 97 0.42 4.80 6.59
C ALA A 97 -1.00 5.16 6.15
N LEU A 98 -1.97 4.39 6.66
CA LEU A 98 -3.41 4.64 6.53
C LEU A 98 -3.98 4.91 7.91
N GLU A 99 -4.71 6.00 8.03
CA GLU A 99 -5.36 6.45 9.26
C GLU A 99 -6.84 6.71 8.96
N GLY A 100 -7.75 6.16 9.76
CA GLY A 100 -9.18 6.38 9.58
C GLY A 100 -9.89 6.59 10.92
N GLY A 101 -10.89 7.46 10.92
CA GLY A 101 -11.84 7.59 12.02
C GLY A 101 -13.17 6.93 11.64
N SER A 102 -13.81 6.26 12.59
CA SER A 102 -15.18 5.76 12.43
C SER A 102 -15.99 6.11 13.68
N ILE A 103 -17.24 6.50 13.45
CA ILE A 103 -18.22 6.66 14.51
C ILE A 103 -19.19 5.50 14.39
N GLY A 104 -19.36 4.69 15.44
CA GLY A 104 -20.29 3.57 15.43
C GLY A 104 -20.25 2.73 16.69
N LEU A 105 -21.38 2.08 17.00
CA LEU A 105 -21.56 1.22 18.17
C LEU A 105 -20.94 -0.18 17.94
N GLN A 106 -19.67 -0.24 17.53
CA GLN A 106 -18.95 -1.52 17.44
C GLN A 106 -17.93 -1.61 18.56
N ILE A 107 -18.06 -2.64 19.39
CA ILE A 107 -17.09 -2.98 20.45
C ILE A 107 -16.24 -4.12 19.91
N GLY A 108 -14.93 -3.86 19.78
CA GLY A 108 -13.98 -4.91 19.39
C GLY A 108 -12.76 -4.40 18.64
N GLY A 109 -11.76 -5.25 18.57
CA GLY A 109 -10.55 -5.08 17.76
C GLY A 109 -10.55 -6.07 16.60
N GLN A 110 -10.28 -5.62 15.39
CA GLN A 110 -10.16 -6.46 14.20
C GLN A 110 -8.88 -6.09 13.44
N ALA A 111 -8.16 -7.10 12.99
CA ALA A 111 -7.07 -6.95 12.03
C ALA A 111 -7.57 -7.32 10.63
N THR A 112 -7.33 -6.47 9.67
CA THR A 112 -7.78 -6.63 8.28
C THR A 112 -6.66 -6.26 7.34
N ASP A 113 -6.38 -7.09 6.35
CA ASP A 113 -5.47 -6.69 5.27
C ASP A 113 -6.23 -5.80 4.29
N LEU A 114 -5.58 -4.73 3.84
CA LEU A 114 -6.15 -3.83 2.84
C LEU A 114 -5.23 -3.73 1.62
N ILE A 115 -5.85 -3.66 0.43
CA ILE A 115 -5.16 -3.36 -0.82
C ILE A 115 -5.84 -2.19 -1.50
N LEU A 116 -5.04 -1.23 -1.94
CA LEU A 116 -5.49 -0.12 -2.74
C LEU A 116 -4.80 -0.19 -4.10
N LEU A 117 -5.60 -0.10 -5.16
CA LEU A 117 -5.11 0.07 -6.52
C LEU A 117 -5.30 1.53 -6.92
N ILE A 118 -4.24 2.18 -7.32
CA ILE A 118 -4.25 3.55 -7.82
C ILE A 118 -4.34 3.46 -9.34
N MET A 119 -5.45 3.93 -9.90
CA MET A 119 -5.86 3.61 -11.26
C MET A 119 -5.40 4.62 -12.31
N ASN A 120 -4.89 5.78 -11.90
CA ASN A 120 -4.46 6.82 -12.83
C ASN A 120 -3.37 7.72 -12.26
N GLU A 121 -2.71 8.47 -13.15
CA GLU A 121 -1.61 9.37 -12.81
C GLU A 121 -2.00 10.47 -11.81
N ARG A 122 -3.25 10.94 -11.86
CA ARG A 122 -3.75 11.99 -10.96
C ARG A 122 -3.76 11.47 -9.53
N GLY A 123 -4.36 10.30 -9.29
CA GLY A 123 -4.37 9.65 -8.00
C GLY A 123 -2.95 9.35 -7.50
N ALA A 124 -2.09 8.80 -8.38
CA ALA A 124 -0.70 8.53 -8.05
C ALA A 124 0.08 9.79 -7.68
N SER A 125 -0.05 10.87 -8.44
CA SER A 125 0.61 12.16 -8.16
C SER A 125 0.14 12.76 -6.84
N SER A 126 -1.17 12.73 -6.55
CA SER A 126 -1.73 13.24 -5.30
C SER A 126 -1.14 12.49 -4.10
N ILE A 127 -1.13 11.15 -4.16
CA ILE A 127 -0.65 10.28 -3.08
C ILE A 127 0.87 10.39 -2.88
N LEU A 128 1.64 10.60 -3.94
CA LEU A 128 3.09 10.75 -3.86
C LEU A 128 3.53 12.10 -3.28
N ASN A 129 2.71 13.13 -3.39
CA ASN A 129 3.11 14.49 -3.01
C ASN A 129 2.75 14.84 -1.58
N SER A 130 1.69 14.26 -1.00
CA SER A 130 1.17 14.72 0.29
C SER A 130 0.27 13.69 0.97
N LYS A 131 -0.19 14.06 2.15
CA LYS A 131 -1.29 13.44 2.86
C LYS A 131 -2.58 13.64 2.08
N VAL A 132 -3.28 12.54 1.77
CA VAL A 132 -4.50 12.50 0.95
C VAL A 132 -5.66 11.97 1.77
N LYS A 133 -6.77 12.68 1.79
CA LYS A 133 -8.03 12.21 2.37
C LYS A 133 -8.84 11.52 1.28
N LEU A 134 -9.01 10.21 1.41
CA LEU A 134 -9.78 9.40 0.47
C LEU A 134 -11.26 9.80 0.49
N GLY A 135 -11.85 9.93 -0.68
CA GLY A 135 -13.21 10.44 -0.88
C GLY A 135 -13.33 11.96 -0.98
N ALA A 136 -12.29 12.73 -0.58
CA ALA A 136 -12.25 14.19 -0.71
C ALA A 136 -11.17 14.65 -1.69
N ASP A 137 -9.91 14.25 -1.45
CA ASP A 137 -8.76 14.66 -2.26
C ASP A 137 -8.51 13.70 -3.43
N ALA A 138 -8.86 12.42 -3.24
CA ALA A 138 -8.85 11.38 -4.28
C ALA A 138 -10.12 10.55 -4.18
N SER A 139 -10.78 10.33 -5.30
CA SER A 139 -11.98 9.48 -5.36
C SER A 139 -11.63 8.03 -5.05
N VAL A 140 -12.42 7.38 -4.19
CA VAL A 140 -12.22 6.00 -3.79
C VAL A 140 -13.51 5.21 -3.96
N ALA A 141 -13.40 3.98 -4.47
CA ALA A 141 -14.51 3.05 -4.57
C ALA A 141 -14.12 1.66 -4.07
N ALA A 142 -15.12 0.88 -3.67
CA ALA A 142 -14.96 -0.55 -3.45
C ALA A 142 -14.60 -1.23 -4.77
N GLY A 143 -13.53 -2.04 -4.77
CA GLY A 143 -13.10 -2.72 -5.99
C GLY A 143 -14.00 -3.90 -6.37
N PRO A 144 -14.18 -4.20 -7.66
CA PRO A 144 -14.94 -5.35 -8.13
C PRO A 144 -14.17 -6.66 -7.89
N LEU A 145 -14.91 -7.77 -7.73
CA LEU A 145 -14.37 -9.08 -7.40
C LEU A 145 -14.69 -10.11 -8.50
N GLY A 146 -13.77 -11.06 -8.67
CA GLY A 146 -14.00 -12.23 -9.51
C GLY A 146 -14.04 -11.93 -11.02
N ARG A 147 -14.50 -12.93 -11.79
CA ARG A 147 -14.54 -12.85 -13.26
C ARG A 147 -15.70 -12.01 -13.81
N ASP A 148 -16.74 -11.80 -13.02
CA ASP A 148 -17.95 -11.06 -13.44
C ASP A 148 -17.79 -9.53 -13.37
N ALA A 149 -16.62 -9.06 -12.93
CA ALA A 149 -16.27 -7.65 -12.85
C ALA A 149 -16.15 -6.93 -14.21
N SER A 150 -16.27 -7.65 -15.32
CA SER A 150 -16.12 -7.09 -16.67
C SER A 150 -17.31 -6.24 -17.13
N ALA A 151 -18.51 -6.45 -16.58
CA ALA A 151 -19.73 -5.78 -17.03
C ALA A 151 -19.83 -4.30 -16.57
N ASP A 152 -19.24 -3.96 -15.42
CA ASP A 152 -19.29 -2.60 -14.83
C ASP A 152 -17.92 -1.91 -14.77
N THR A 153 -16.96 -2.38 -15.54
CA THR A 153 -15.55 -1.95 -15.50
C THR A 153 -15.41 -0.42 -15.66
N ASP A 154 -16.22 0.22 -16.47
CA ASP A 154 -16.13 1.64 -16.74
C ASP A 154 -16.48 2.53 -15.52
N ALA A 155 -17.41 2.09 -14.67
CA ALA A 155 -17.76 2.84 -13.45
C ALA A 155 -16.61 2.79 -12.42
N TYR A 156 -15.97 1.63 -12.27
CA TYR A 156 -14.83 1.46 -11.36
C TYR A 156 -13.57 2.18 -11.86
N LEU A 157 -13.34 2.18 -13.16
CA LEU A 157 -12.17 2.86 -13.78
C LEU A 157 -12.22 4.39 -13.68
N ARG A 158 -13.37 4.98 -13.33
CA ARG A 158 -13.48 6.43 -13.07
C ARG A 158 -12.96 6.82 -11.70
N SER A 159 -12.87 5.87 -10.74
CA SER A 159 -12.31 6.13 -9.43
C SER A 159 -10.78 6.18 -9.51
N GLU A 160 -10.17 7.09 -8.77
CA GLU A 160 -8.71 7.20 -8.69
C GLU A 160 -8.11 6.07 -7.85
N VAL A 161 -8.89 5.55 -6.89
CA VAL A 161 -8.47 4.47 -5.98
C VAL A 161 -9.56 3.40 -5.91
N LEU A 162 -9.18 2.16 -6.13
CA LEU A 162 -10.02 0.99 -5.82
C LEU A 162 -9.49 0.30 -4.57
N SER A 163 -10.37 -0.05 -3.65
CA SER A 163 -10.00 -0.61 -2.36
C SER A 163 -10.63 -1.96 -2.08
N TYR A 164 -9.83 -2.84 -1.49
CA TYR A 164 -10.18 -4.21 -1.16
C TYR A 164 -9.75 -4.52 0.27
N SER A 165 -10.49 -5.40 0.94
CA SER A 165 -10.13 -5.92 2.25
C SER A 165 -10.16 -7.43 2.30
N ARG A 166 -9.29 -7.98 3.13
CA ARG A 166 -9.34 -9.39 3.51
C ARG A 166 -9.40 -9.52 5.03
N SER A 167 -10.44 -10.15 5.51
CA SER A 167 -10.65 -10.40 6.93
C SER A 167 -11.17 -11.82 7.14
N ARG A 168 -10.52 -12.59 8.02
CA ARG A 168 -10.92 -13.97 8.36
C ARG A 168 -11.14 -14.88 7.15
N GLY A 169 -10.30 -14.73 6.11
CA GLY A 169 -10.41 -15.53 4.88
C GLY A 169 -11.42 -15.03 3.85
N LEU A 170 -12.24 -14.02 4.18
CA LEU A 170 -13.14 -13.37 3.24
C LEU A 170 -12.46 -12.18 2.58
N PHE A 171 -12.55 -12.10 1.27
CA PHE A 171 -12.07 -11.00 0.45
C PHE A 171 -13.25 -10.20 -0.11
N ALA A 172 -13.22 -8.88 0.00
CA ALA A 172 -14.30 -8.00 -0.44
C ALA A 172 -13.78 -6.63 -0.86
N GLY A 173 -14.47 -5.98 -1.80
CA GLY A 173 -14.34 -4.55 -2.00
C GLY A 173 -14.87 -3.79 -0.80
N VAL A 174 -14.20 -2.70 -0.38
CA VAL A 174 -14.58 -1.90 0.77
C VAL A 174 -14.50 -0.42 0.48
N SER A 175 -15.34 0.39 1.14
CA SER A 175 -15.18 1.84 1.10
C SER A 175 -14.19 2.30 2.18
N LEU A 176 -13.26 3.17 1.80
CA LEU A 176 -12.29 3.81 2.68
C LEU A 176 -12.48 5.33 2.74
N GLU A 177 -13.67 5.81 2.39
CA GLU A 177 -13.98 7.24 2.46
C GLU A 177 -13.73 7.80 3.87
N GLY A 178 -13.16 9.00 3.91
CA GLY A 178 -12.77 9.66 5.14
C GLY A 178 -11.45 9.18 5.76
N SER A 179 -10.88 8.08 5.27
CA SER A 179 -9.54 7.64 5.67
C SER A 179 -8.46 8.54 5.06
N THR A 180 -7.36 8.66 5.76
CA THR A 180 -6.20 9.44 5.33
C THR A 180 -5.05 8.51 4.98
N LEU A 181 -4.48 8.71 3.80
CA LEU A 181 -3.31 8.02 3.29
C LEU A 181 -2.13 9.00 3.27
N ARG A 182 -0.97 8.59 3.78
CA ARG A 182 0.23 9.43 3.76
C ARG A 182 1.51 8.61 3.58
N PRO A 183 2.56 9.20 2.96
CA PRO A 183 3.90 8.64 3.02
C PRO A 183 4.36 8.44 4.47
N ASP A 184 5.11 7.37 4.70
CA ASP A 184 5.76 7.06 5.98
C ASP A 184 7.28 7.12 5.77
N ASP A 185 7.80 8.35 5.80
CA ASP A 185 9.19 8.62 5.48
C ASP A 185 10.15 8.00 6.50
N ASP A 186 9.76 7.91 7.77
CA ASP A 186 10.56 7.27 8.81
C ASP A 186 10.67 5.76 8.56
N ALA A 187 9.54 5.09 8.27
CA ALA A 187 9.55 3.68 7.91
C ALA A 187 10.32 3.42 6.60
N THR A 188 10.22 4.34 5.65
CA THR A 188 11.00 4.28 4.41
C THR A 188 12.50 4.40 4.70
N ALA A 189 12.89 5.32 5.57
CA ALA A 189 14.29 5.47 5.99
C ALA A 189 14.82 4.22 6.71
N ASP A 190 13.99 3.59 7.56
CA ASP A 190 14.34 2.33 8.25
C ASP A 190 14.57 1.18 7.26
N VAL A 191 13.75 1.10 6.20
CA VAL A 191 13.87 0.05 5.16
C VAL A 191 15.13 0.25 4.32
N TYR A 192 15.47 1.49 3.96
CA TYR A 192 16.56 1.79 3.03
C TYR A 192 17.89 2.17 3.71
N GLY A 193 17.88 2.36 5.04
CA GLY A 193 19.05 2.82 5.80
C GLY A 193 19.46 4.26 5.50
N ARG A 194 18.59 5.03 4.82
CA ARG A 194 18.80 6.44 4.46
C ARG A 194 17.48 7.15 4.22
N LYS A 195 17.44 8.46 4.39
CA LYS A 195 16.27 9.29 4.10
C LYS A 195 16.00 9.30 2.60
N LEU A 196 14.80 8.88 2.21
CA LEU A 196 14.24 8.89 0.86
C LEU A 196 12.76 9.20 0.96
N THR A 197 12.27 10.06 0.09
CA THR A 197 10.85 10.30 -0.08
C THR A 197 10.22 9.25 -0.99
N ALA A 198 8.92 8.99 -0.84
CA ALA A 198 8.17 8.12 -1.74
C ALA A 198 8.30 8.56 -3.21
N ARG A 199 8.29 9.87 -3.46
CA ARG A 199 8.45 10.46 -4.78
C ARG A 199 9.83 10.14 -5.40
N GLU A 200 10.90 10.28 -4.64
CA GLU A 200 12.26 9.95 -5.11
C GLU A 200 12.41 8.46 -5.45
N ILE A 201 11.77 7.59 -4.68
CA ILE A 201 11.79 6.15 -4.92
C ILE A 201 11.03 5.83 -6.21
N VAL A 202 9.81 6.31 -6.32
CA VAL A 202 8.87 5.95 -7.39
C VAL A 202 9.24 6.62 -8.72
N LEU A 203 9.45 7.93 -8.71
CA LEU A 203 9.71 8.70 -9.94
C LEU A 203 11.20 8.78 -10.29
N GLY A 204 12.08 8.66 -9.29
CA GLY A 204 13.53 8.75 -9.48
C GLY A 204 14.14 7.56 -10.21
N GLY A 205 13.52 6.38 -10.18
CA GLY A 205 13.91 5.18 -10.94
C GLY A 205 15.31 4.61 -10.62
N LYS A 206 16.02 5.17 -9.64
CA LYS A 206 17.42 4.84 -9.33
C LYS A 206 17.59 4.05 -8.03
N VAL A 207 16.50 3.78 -7.33
CA VAL A 207 16.54 3.10 -6.04
C VAL A 207 16.36 1.59 -6.27
N ARG A 208 17.29 0.79 -5.76
CA ARG A 208 17.18 -0.67 -5.84
C ARG A 208 16.10 -1.18 -4.86
N THR A 209 15.30 -2.14 -5.34
CA THR A 209 14.35 -2.85 -4.47
C THR A 209 15.10 -3.56 -3.35
N PRO A 210 14.78 -3.28 -2.07
CA PRO A 210 15.38 -3.96 -0.93
C PRO A 210 15.03 -5.45 -0.92
N ALA A 211 15.82 -6.27 -0.22
CA ALA A 211 15.60 -7.72 -0.15
C ALA A 211 14.18 -8.07 0.31
N SER A 212 13.68 -7.36 1.33
CA SER A 212 12.33 -7.49 1.89
C SER A 212 11.20 -7.14 0.92
N GLY A 213 11.47 -6.29 -0.08
CA GLY A 213 10.47 -5.87 -1.07
C GLY A 213 10.42 -6.73 -2.34
N ARG A 214 11.42 -7.60 -2.55
CA ARG A 214 11.53 -8.36 -3.81
C ARG A 214 10.34 -9.27 -4.06
N HIS A 215 9.79 -9.88 -3.01
CA HIS A 215 8.64 -10.76 -3.14
C HIS A 215 7.41 -10.01 -3.64
N LEU A 216 7.07 -8.86 -3.05
CA LEU A 216 5.95 -8.03 -3.48
C LEU A 216 6.10 -7.61 -4.95
N VAL A 217 7.27 -7.10 -5.33
CA VAL A 217 7.53 -6.67 -6.71
C VAL A 217 7.44 -7.85 -7.68
N ALA A 218 7.97 -9.03 -7.32
CA ALA A 218 7.91 -10.22 -8.16
C ALA A 218 6.47 -10.72 -8.36
N VAL A 219 5.64 -10.69 -7.32
CA VAL A 219 4.22 -11.05 -7.39
C VAL A 219 3.48 -10.12 -8.35
N LEU A 220 3.68 -8.82 -8.23
CA LEU A 220 3.07 -7.82 -9.11
C LEU A 220 3.57 -7.97 -10.55
N GLN A 221 4.88 -8.14 -10.74
CA GLN A 221 5.48 -8.31 -12.09
C GLN A 221 4.99 -9.56 -12.79
N LYS A 222 4.78 -10.67 -12.06
CA LYS A 222 4.25 -11.92 -12.62
C LYS A 222 2.79 -11.81 -13.06
N ASN A 223 1.95 -11.11 -12.29
CA ASN A 223 0.50 -11.10 -12.49
C ASN A 223 0.00 -9.90 -13.31
N ALA A 224 0.76 -8.81 -13.36
CA ALA A 224 0.49 -7.61 -14.14
C ALA A 224 1.80 -7.04 -14.71
N PRO A 225 2.43 -7.70 -15.70
CA PRO A 225 3.75 -7.32 -16.20
C PRO A 225 3.77 -6.00 -16.96
N ARG A 226 2.63 -5.57 -17.52
CA ARG A 226 2.49 -4.33 -18.32
C ARG A 226 1.39 -3.47 -17.76
N ASN A 227 1.44 -2.15 -18.06
CA ASN A 227 0.35 -1.23 -17.79
C ASN A 227 -0.64 -1.24 -18.95
N GLU A 228 -1.84 -1.74 -18.72
CA GLU A 228 -2.92 -1.88 -19.70
C GLU A 228 -3.89 -0.69 -19.71
N SER A 229 -3.72 0.29 -18.79
CA SER A 229 -4.62 1.45 -18.64
C SER A 229 -4.74 2.32 -19.90
N LYS A 230 -3.70 2.32 -20.75
CA LYS A 230 -3.57 3.21 -21.93
C LYS A 230 -3.82 2.51 -23.27
N GLU A 231 -4.03 1.20 -23.27
CA GLU A 231 -4.31 0.43 -24.48
C GLU A 231 -5.78 0.50 -24.87
N SER A 232 -6.69 0.62 -23.90
CA SER A 232 -8.14 0.79 -24.13
C SER A 232 -8.55 2.19 -24.62
N ALA A 233 -7.70 3.20 -24.49
CA ALA A 233 -7.97 4.56 -24.98
C ALA A 233 -7.66 4.75 -26.50
N ARG A 234 -7.21 3.72 -27.19
CA ARG A 234 -6.86 3.73 -28.63
C ARG A 234 -7.78 2.90 -29.52
N LYS A 235 -8.91 2.42 -28.97
CA LYS A 235 -9.96 1.75 -29.77
C LYS A 235 -11.22 2.67 -29.79
#